data_5a411bc3f951ec638111dc63d010b18c
#
_entry.id   5a411bc3f951ec638111dc63d010b18c
#
_cell.length_a   1.000
_cell.length_b   1.000
_cell.length_c   1.000
_cell.angle_alpha   90.00
_cell.angle_beta   90.00
_cell.angle_gamma   90.00
#
_symmetry.space_group_name_H-M   'P 1'
#
loop_
_entity.id
_entity.type
_entity.pdbx_description
1 polymer ?
#
loop_
_entity_poly.entity_id
_entity_poly.type
_entity_poly.pdbx_seq_one_letter_code
_entity_poly.pdbx_strand_id
1 'polypeptide(L)'
;KYPRELNWILGVFIYFLMMASAFLGYTLPWGQMSYWGATVITNLFSAIPIIGDGLKSWILGDYTVGNATLNRFFALHYVLPFVILGVVGLHVVAVHIHGSNNPTGVEIKSERDSVKFSPYMIVKDALAMCVFGVIISVVIFFGPNLMAEVDNYIPADPLVTPSHIVANWYLAPFYAMLRAVPDKLGGV
;
A
#
# COMPACT_ATOMS: atom_id res chain seq x y z
N LYS A 1 11.00 -2.91 19.15
CA LYS A 1 11.64 -3.20 20.46
C LYS A 1 13.09 -3.60 20.25
N TYR A 2 13.97 -3.09 21.13
CA TYR A 2 15.39 -3.44 21.13
C TYR A 2 15.57 -4.96 21.17
N PRO A 3 16.46 -5.53 20.35
CA PRO A 3 17.31 -4.92 19.33
C PRO A 3 16.76 -5.04 17.89
N ARG A 4 15.44 -5.09 17.70
CA ARG A 4 14.75 -5.41 16.43
C ARG A 4 14.19 -4.20 15.69
N GLU A 5 14.76 -2.99 15.92
CA GLU A 5 14.31 -1.74 15.31
C GLU A 5 14.41 -1.78 13.79
N LEU A 6 15.51 -2.29 13.27
CA LEU A 6 15.74 -2.41 11.83
C LEU A 6 14.64 -3.24 11.16
N ASN A 7 14.28 -4.37 11.79
CA ASN A 7 13.21 -5.22 11.28
C ASN A 7 11.86 -4.47 11.21
N TRP A 8 11.54 -3.70 12.26
CA TRP A 8 10.32 -2.89 12.29
C TRP A 8 10.35 -1.80 11.22
N ILE A 9 11.45 -1.08 11.06
CA ILE A 9 11.61 -0.01 10.06
C ILE A 9 11.41 -0.57 8.64
N LEU A 10 12.05 -1.72 8.32
CA LEU A 10 11.87 -2.35 7.02
C LEU A 10 10.42 -2.77 6.78
N GLY A 11 9.72 -3.27 7.81
CA GLY A 11 8.30 -3.58 7.73
C GLY A 11 7.43 -2.35 7.44
N VAL A 12 7.72 -1.21 8.05
CA VAL A 12 7.04 0.07 7.78
C VAL A 12 7.32 0.53 6.35
N PHE A 13 8.55 0.41 5.86
CA PHE A 13 8.89 0.71 4.46
C PHE A 13 8.10 -0.16 3.48
N ILE A 14 8.04 -1.47 3.70
CA ILE A 14 7.25 -2.39 2.88
C ILE A 14 5.79 -1.92 2.83
N TYR A 15 5.22 -1.58 3.99
CA TYR A 15 3.84 -1.12 4.08
C TYR A 15 3.57 0.13 3.24
N PHE A 16 4.42 1.17 3.34
CA PHE A 16 4.27 2.38 2.54
C PHE A 16 4.49 2.14 1.04
N LEU A 17 5.46 1.29 0.67
CA LEU A 17 5.69 0.93 -0.72
C LEU A 17 4.49 0.16 -1.32
N MET A 18 3.85 -0.70 -0.52
CA MET A 18 2.62 -1.39 -0.94
C MET A 18 1.47 -0.41 -1.16
N MET A 19 1.26 0.56 -0.25
CA MET A 19 0.25 1.60 -0.41
C MET A 19 0.51 2.44 -1.67
N ALA A 20 1.75 2.85 -1.88
CA ALA A 20 2.15 3.60 -3.08
C ALA A 20 1.91 2.78 -4.34
N SER A 21 2.31 1.51 -4.35
CA SER A 21 2.07 0.62 -5.50
C SER A 21 0.58 0.45 -5.79
N ALA A 22 -0.24 0.25 -4.78
CA ALA A 22 -1.68 0.12 -4.94
C ALA A 22 -2.32 1.39 -5.52
N PHE A 23 -1.93 2.57 -5.01
CA PHE A 23 -2.40 3.85 -5.52
C PHE A 23 -2.01 4.09 -6.99
N LEU A 24 -0.74 3.87 -7.31
CA LEU A 24 -0.25 4.01 -8.68
C LEU A 24 -0.98 3.06 -9.64
N GLY A 25 -1.18 1.80 -9.21
CA GLY A 25 -1.89 0.79 -9.99
C GLY A 25 -3.35 1.12 -10.24
N TYR A 26 -4.03 1.69 -9.25
CA TYR A 26 -5.45 2.09 -9.41
C TYR A 26 -5.65 3.23 -10.40
N THR A 27 -4.64 4.04 -10.65
CA THR A 27 -4.70 5.10 -11.66
C THR A 27 -4.67 4.55 -13.09
N LEU A 28 -4.08 3.37 -13.30
CA LEU A 28 -3.82 2.82 -14.64
C LEU A 28 -5.05 2.43 -15.46
N PRO A 29 -6.18 1.94 -14.89
CA PRO A 29 -7.40 1.67 -15.67
C PRO A 29 -7.99 2.91 -16.33
N TRP A 30 -7.64 4.11 -15.87
CA TRP A 30 -8.04 5.39 -16.44
C TRP A 30 -9.55 5.59 -16.50
N GLY A 31 -10.24 5.13 -15.47
CA GLY A 31 -11.64 5.45 -15.22
C GLY A 31 -11.82 6.76 -14.44
N GLN A 32 -13.06 7.17 -14.21
CA GLN A 32 -13.38 8.39 -13.48
C GLN A 32 -12.80 8.41 -12.08
N MET A 33 -12.87 7.31 -11.33
CA MET A 33 -12.30 7.25 -9.98
C MET A 33 -10.78 7.17 -10.02
N SER A 34 -10.17 6.55 -11.03
CA SER A 34 -8.72 6.57 -11.25
C SER A 34 -8.20 7.98 -11.42
N TYR A 35 -8.82 8.77 -12.32
CA TYR A 35 -8.42 10.13 -12.63
C TYR A 35 -8.64 11.08 -11.44
N TRP A 36 -9.86 11.09 -10.90
CA TRP A 36 -10.22 12.01 -9.82
C TRP A 36 -9.59 11.63 -8.49
N GLY A 37 -9.41 10.35 -8.21
CA GLY A 37 -8.65 9.87 -7.07
C GLY A 37 -7.17 10.30 -7.14
N ALA A 38 -6.54 10.16 -8.31
CA ALA A 38 -5.18 10.65 -8.52
C ALA A 38 -5.09 12.17 -8.35
N THR A 39 -6.06 12.92 -8.87
CA THR A 39 -6.14 14.38 -8.73
C THR A 39 -6.23 14.81 -7.27
N VAL A 40 -7.08 14.17 -6.48
CA VAL A 40 -7.24 14.50 -5.04
C VAL A 40 -5.96 14.16 -4.26
N ILE A 41 -5.44 12.95 -4.42
CA ILE A 41 -4.27 12.50 -3.64
C ILE A 41 -3.02 13.29 -4.00
N THR A 42 -2.76 13.54 -5.28
CA THR A 42 -1.58 14.34 -5.68
C THR A 42 -1.71 15.79 -5.26
N ASN A 43 -2.94 16.30 -5.16
CA ASN A 43 -3.18 17.65 -4.66
C ASN A 43 -2.89 17.82 -3.15
N LEU A 44 -2.78 16.72 -2.39
CA LEU A 44 -2.36 16.79 -0.98
C LEU A 44 -0.92 17.28 -0.85
N PHE A 45 -0.04 16.93 -1.78
CA PHE A 45 1.35 17.38 -1.76
C PHE A 45 1.48 18.92 -1.84
N SER A 46 0.52 19.61 -2.45
CA SER A 46 0.53 21.08 -2.49
C SER A 46 0.29 21.74 -1.11
N ALA A 47 -0.07 20.97 -0.08
CA ALA A 47 -0.15 21.47 1.29
C ALA A 47 1.23 21.74 1.93
N ILE A 48 2.30 21.15 1.38
CA ILE A 48 3.66 21.33 1.89
C ILE A 48 4.12 22.78 1.57
N PRO A 49 4.46 23.58 2.59
CA PRO A 49 4.87 24.95 2.37
C PRO A 49 6.10 25.05 1.45
N ILE A 50 6.13 26.08 0.61
CA ILE A 50 7.23 26.45 -0.28
C ILE A 50 7.43 25.52 -1.47
N ILE A 51 7.49 24.20 -1.24
CA ILE A 51 7.86 23.22 -2.28
C ILE A 51 6.66 22.44 -2.83
N GLY A 52 5.50 22.52 -2.19
CA GLY A 52 4.36 21.62 -2.45
C GLY A 52 3.86 21.65 -3.89
N ASP A 53 3.67 22.82 -4.48
CA ASP A 53 3.21 22.93 -5.86
C ASP A 53 4.26 22.44 -6.87
N GLY A 54 5.53 22.71 -6.61
CA GLY A 54 6.65 22.19 -7.41
C GLY A 54 6.73 20.67 -7.32
N LEU A 55 6.59 20.11 -6.13
CA LEU A 55 6.58 18.67 -5.90
C LEU A 55 5.37 18.00 -6.59
N LYS A 56 4.19 18.59 -6.50
CA LYS A 56 2.99 18.12 -7.22
C LYS A 56 3.24 18.08 -8.72
N SER A 57 3.70 19.18 -9.32
CA SER A 57 4.00 19.25 -10.75
C SER A 57 5.08 18.26 -11.17
N TRP A 58 6.08 18.06 -10.33
CA TRP A 58 7.13 17.07 -10.57
C TRP A 58 6.58 15.64 -10.55
N ILE A 59 5.71 15.29 -9.60
CA ILE A 59 5.06 13.97 -9.53
C ILE A 59 4.18 13.74 -10.76
N LEU A 60 3.34 14.72 -11.11
CA LEU A 60 2.40 14.61 -12.23
C LEU A 60 3.12 14.61 -13.59
N GLY A 61 4.23 15.33 -13.70
CA GLY A 61 4.92 15.60 -14.96
C GLY A 61 4.26 16.67 -15.81
N ASP A 62 3.24 17.31 -15.24
CA ASP A 62 2.46 18.40 -15.84
C ASP A 62 1.77 19.16 -14.69
N TYR A 63 1.01 20.21 -15.02
CA TYR A 63 0.20 20.97 -14.04
C TYR A 63 -1.02 20.19 -13.56
N THR A 64 -1.52 19.27 -14.38
CA THR A 64 -2.72 18.45 -14.10
C THR A 64 -2.42 16.97 -14.32
N VAL A 65 -3.28 16.12 -13.77
CA VAL A 65 -3.26 14.68 -14.08
C VAL A 65 -3.51 14.48 -15.57
N GLY A 66 -2.67 13.73 -16.24
CA GLY A 66 -2.74 13.54 -17.69
C GLY A 66 -1.85 12.39 -18.16
N ASN A 67 -1.53 12.39 -19.45
CA ASN A 67 -0.75 11.33 -20.07
C ASN A 67 0.67 11.21 -19.48
N ALA A 68 1.29 12.33 -19.12
CA ALA A 68 2.61 12.34 -18.45
C ALA A 68 2.53 11.62 -17.09
N THR A 69 1.47 11.87 -16.32
CA THR A 69 1.20 11.22 -15.04
C THR A 69 1.02 9.72 -15.22
N LEU A 70 0.19 9.31 -16.19
CA LEU A 70 -0.11 7.92 -16.46
C LEU A 70 1.16 7.13 -16.81
N ASN A 71 2.02 7.67 -17.67
CA ASN A 71 3.28 7.04 -18.05
C ASN A 71 4.24 6.88 -16.84
N ARG A 72 4.35 7.90 -16.00
CA ARG A 72 5.17 7.85 -14.78
C ARG A 72 4.63 6.84 -13.79
N PHE A 73 3.33 6.84 -13.57
CA PHE A 73 2.69 5.92 -12.63
C PHE A 73 2.78 4.47 -13.11
N PHE A 74 2.65 4.23 -14.42
CA PHE A 74 2.89 2.90 -14.99
C PHE A 74 4.32 2.43 -14.74
N ALA A 75 5.32 3.25 -15.04
CA ALA A 75 6.73 2.89 -14.84
C ALA A 75 7.04 2.60 -13.37
N LEU A 76 6.55 3.45 -12.46
CA LEU A 76 6.74 3.25 -11.02
C LEU A 76 5.98 2.02 -10.51
N HIS A 77 4.73 1.80 -10.94
CA HIS A 77 3.95 0.65 -10.54
C HIS A 77 4.59 -0.66 -11.00
N TYR A 78 5.23 -0.65 -12.18
CA TYR A 78 5.99 -1.81 -12.67
C TYR A 78 7.25 -2.09 -11.84
N VAL A 79 7.99 -1.07 -11.44
CA VAL A 79 9.26 -1.21 -10.70
C VAL A 79 9.05 -1.50 -9.21
N LEU A 80 8.04 -0.87 -8.58
CA LEU A 80 7.83 -0.97 -7.13
C LEU A 80 7.70 -2.41 -6.59
N PRO A 81 7.01 -3.35 -7.22
CA PRO A 81 6.96 -4.74 -6.75
C PRO A 81 8.33 -5.39 -6.62
N PHE A 82 9.27 -5.10 -7.51
CA PHE A 82 10.64 -5.62 -7.42
C PHE A 82 11.42 -4.96 -6.27
N VAL A 83 11.20 -3.66 -6.06
CA VAL A 83 11.76 -2.96 -4.89
C VAL A 83 11.20 -3.55 -3.59
N ILE A 84 9.89 -3.78 -3.52
CA ILE A 84 9.24 -4.43 -2.37
C ILE A 84 9.85 -5.81 -2.14
N LEU A 85 10.02 -6.62 -3.18
CA LEU A 85 10.66 -7.94 -3.06
C LEU A 85 12.07 -7.85 -2.46
N GLY A 86 12.87 -6.89 -2.91
CA GLY A 86 14.21 -6.63 -2.35
C GLY A 86 14.16 -6.24 -0.88
N VAL A 87 13.25 -5.34 -0.49
CA VAL A 87 13.08 -4.90 0.91
C VAL A 87 12.54 -6.05 1.78
N VAL A 88 11.66 -6.91 1.25
CA VAL A 88 11.20 -8.13 1.92
C VAL A 88 12.37 -9.07 2.19
N GLY A 89 13.27 -9.25 1.22
CA GLY A 89 14.50 -10.01 1.41
C GLY A 89 15.35 -9.46 2.57
N LEU A 90 15.56 -8.14 2.61
CA LEU A 90 16.27 -7.48 3.72
C LEU A 90 15.53 -7.63 5.05
N HIS A 91 14.19 -7.56 5.05
CA HIS A 91 13.37 -7.76 6.24
C HIS A 91 13.54 -9.17 6.82
N VAL A 92 13.56 -10.18 5.96
CA VAL A 92 13.84 -11.58 6.36
C VAL A 92 15.26 -11.73 6.93
N VAL A 93 16.26 -11.12 6.29
CA VAL A 93 17.64 -11.10 6.82
C VAL A 93 17.68 -10.45 8.21
N ALA A 94 17.00 -9.31 8.39
CA ALA A 94 16.96 -8.61 9.68
C ALA A 94 16.29 -9.44 10.78
N VAL A 95 15.29 -10.26 10.46
CA VAL A 95 14.69 -11.22 11.41
C VAL A 95 15.72 -12.26 11.84
N HIS A 96 16.53 -12.76 10.92
CA HIS A 96 17.51 -13.80 11.21
C HIS A 96 18.71 -13.33 12.06
N ILE A 97 18.99 -12.02 12.08
CA ILE A 97 20.08 -11.46 12.92
C ILE A 97 19.82 -11.69 14.41
N HIS A 98 18.59 -11.51 14.87
CA HIS A 98 18.23 -11.59 16.28
C HIS A 98 17.23 -12.71 16.60
N GLY A 99 16.81 -13.46 15.58
CA GLY A 99 15.78 -14.48 15.68
C GLY A 99 14.37 -13.90 15.95
N SER A 100 13.38 -14.77 15.92
CA SER A 100 11.98 -14.42 16.23
C SER A 100 11.82 -14.20 17.74
N ASN A 101 10.86 -13.35 18.09
CA ASN A 101 10.44 -13.14 19.47
C ASN A 101 9.08 -13.83 19.71
N ASN A 102 8.64 -13.87 20.96
CA ASN A 102 7.33 -14.36 21.34
C ASN A 102 6.42 -13.20 21.82
N PRO A 103 5.09 -13.37 21.87
CA PRO A 103 4.16 -12.30 22.26
C PRO A 103 4.36 -11.80 23.70
N THR A 104 4.82 -12.67 24.60
CA THR A 104 5.03 -12.34 26.01
C THR A 104 6.38 -11.66 26.26
N GLY A 105 7.33 -11.77 25.32
CA GLY A 105 8.70 -11.26 25.48
C GLY A 105 9.55 -12.02 26.51
N VAL A 106 9.09 -13.21 26.91
CA VAL A 106 9.85 -14.08 27.83
C VAL A 106 11.03 -14.72 27.12
N GLU A 107 12.18 -14.70 27.75
CA GLU A 107 13.41 -15.26 27.21
C GLU A 107 13.34 -16.80 27.14
N ILE A 108 13.76 -17.37 26.01
CA ILE A 108 13.85 -18.82 25.82
C ILE A 108 15.08 -19.32 26.63
N LYS A 109 14.84 -20.20 27.60
CA LYS A 109 15.89 -20.75 28.49
C LYS A 109 16.27 -22.18 28.16
N SER A 110 15.41 -22.87 27.43
CA SER A 110 15.66 -24.29 27.06
C SER A 110 14.93 -24.65 25.77
N GLU A 111 15.29 -25.77 25.17
CA GLU A 111 14.57 -26.31 24.00
C GLU A 111 13.09 -26.59 24.28
N ARG A 112 12.71 -26.81 25.54
CA ARG A 112 11.32 -27.04 25.94
C ARG A 112 10.45 -25.78 25.81
N ASP A 113 11.07 -24.59 25.79
CA ASP A 113 10.40 -23.31 25.65
C ASP A 113 10.22 -22.91 24.17
N SER A 114 10.64 -23.77 23.24
CA SER A 114 10.62 -23.52 21.81
C SER A 114 9.86 -24.60 21.04
N VAL A 115 9.39 -24.24 19.88
CA VAL A 115 8.75 -25.15 18.94
C VAL A 115 9.63 -25.26 17.70
N LYS A 116 9.79 -26.49 17.20
CA LYS A 116 10.62 -26.71 16.00
C LYS A 116 10.01 -26.01 14.79
N PHE A 117 10.84 -25.31 14.05
CA PHE A 117 10.42 -24.64 12.81
C PHE A 117 9.94 -25.68 11.79
N SER A 118 10.75 -26.71 11.53
CA SER A 118 10.38 -27.81 10.64
C SER A 118 10.04 -29.07 11.46
N PRO A 119 8.92 -29.76 11.20
CA PRO A 119 7.88 -29.43 10.21
C PRO A 119 6.77 -28.50 10.75
N TYR A 120 6.72 -28.23 12.07
CA TYR A 120 5.54 -27.66 12.73
C TYR A 120 5.17 -26.26 12.20
N MET A 121 6.10 -25.28 12.23
CA MET A 121 5.82 -23.93 11.77
C MET A 121 5.62 -23.89 10.25
N ILE A 122 6.42 -24.65 9.48
CA ILE A 122 6.27 -24.72 8.02
C ILE A 122 4.86 -25.21 7.63
N VAL A 123 4.34 -26.23 8.29
CA VAL A 123 3.01 -26.77 7.98
C VAL A 123 1.91 -25.76 8.36
N LYS A 124 2.05 -25.06 9.49
CA LYS A 124 1.10 -23.99 9.88
C LYS A 124 1.11 -22.82 8.91
N ASP A 125 2.28 -22.36 8.48
CA ASP A 125 2.42 -21.29 7.53
C ASP A 125 1.84 -21.70 6.16
N ALA A 126 2.14 -22.91 5.69
CA ALA A 126 1.57 -23.45 4.46
C ALA A 126 0.04 -23.52 4.52
N LEU A 127 -0.53 -23.96 5.65
CA LEU A 127 -1.98 -23.97 5.84
C LEU A 127 -2.57 -22.56 5.77
N ALA A 128 -1.96 -21.59 6.45
CA ALA A 128 -2.42 -20.20 6.41
C ALA A 128 -2.35 -19.61 4.99
N MET A 129 -1.28 -19.89 4.26
CA MET A 129 -1.13 -19.49 2.85
C MET A 129 -2.18 -20.14 1.94
N CYS A 130 -2.47 -21.42 2.14
CA CYS A 130 -3.52 -22.12 1.38
C CYS A 130 -4.92 -21.54 1.67
N VAL A 131 -5.26 -21.29 2.94
CA VAL A 131 -6.54 -20.67 3.32
C VAL A 131 -6.67 -19.28 2.69
N PHE A 132 -5.63 -18.45 2.80
CA PHE A 132 -5.60 -17.14 2.17
C PHE A 132 -5.74 -17.26 0.63
N GLY A 133 -5.01 -18.18 0.01
CA GLY A 133 -5.10 -18.45 -1.43
C GLY A 133 -6.50 -18.86 -1.87
N VAL A 134 -7.21 -19.69 -1.09
CA VAL A 134 -8.60 -20.05 -1.36
C VAL A 134 -9.51 -18.82 -1.30
N ILE A 135 -9.42 -18.01 -0.24
CA ILE A 135 -10.24 -16.80 -0.08
C ILE A 135 -10.03 -15.85 -1.28
N ILE A 136 -8.79 -15.56 -1.64
CA ILE A 136 -8.45 -14.70 -2.79
C ILE A 136 -8.98 -15.31 -4.09
N SER A 137 -8.82 -16.61 -4.30
CA SER A 137 -9.31 -17.29 -5.50
C SER A 137 -10.83 -17.21 -5.62
N VAL A 138 -11.55 -17.36 -4.52
CA VAL A 138 -13.01 -17.20 -4.50
C VAL A 138 -13.41 -15.79 -4.95
N VAL A 139 -12.75 -14.76 -4.44
CA VAL A 139 -13.03 -13.37 -4.85
C VAL A 139 -12.70 -13.17 -6.34
N ILE A 140 -11.53 -13.62 -6.80
CA ILE A 140 -11.09 -13.41 -8.19
C ILE A 140 -12.00 -14.14 -9.20
N PHE A 141 -12.36 -15.39 -8.92
CA PHE A 141 -13.09 -16.22 -9.90
C PHE A 141 -14.61 -16.06 -9.82
N PHE A 142 -15.17 -15.76 -8.65
CA PHE A 142 -16.62 -15.72 -8.47
C PHE A 142 -17.19 -14.34 -8.13
N GLY A 143 -16.35 -13.38 -7.73
CA GLY A 143 -16.77 -12.03 -7.40
C GLY A 143 -15.75 -10.94 -7.75
N PRO A 144 -15.20 -10.89 -8.98
CA PRO A 144 -14.10 -9.98 -9.32
C PRO A 144 -14.46 -8.49 -9.14
N ASN A 145 -15.74 -8.16 -9.23
CA ASN A 145 -16.24 -6.80 -9.11
C ASN A 145 -16.78 -6.45 -7.71
N LEU A 146 -16.64 -7.36 -6.74
CA LEU A 146 -17.22 -7.20 -5.41
C LEU A 146 -16.70 -5.95 -4.67
N MET A 147 -15.47 -5.56 -4.96
CA MET A 147 -14.78 -4.43 -4.34
C MET A 147 -14.47 -3.31 -5.34
N ALA A 148 -15.07 -3.35 -6.53
CA ALA A 148 -14.84 -2.36 -7.57
C ALA A 148 -15.79 -1.17 -7.42
N GLU A 149 -15.27 0.02 -7.67
CA GLU A 149 -16.09 1.23 -7.77
C GLU A 149 -16.75 1.29 -9.14
N VAL A 150 -18.08 1.45 -9.15
CA VAL A 150 -18.88 1.45 -10.38
C VAL A 150 -18.48 2.59 -11.32
N ASP A 151 -18.22 3.77 -10.76
CA ASP A 151 -17.83 4.95 -11.55
C ASP A 151 -16.47 4.77 -12.25
N ASN A 152 -15.65 3.80 -11.83
CA ASN A 152 -14.38 3.53 -12.50
C ASN A 152 -14.50 2.75 -13.80
N TYR A 153 -15.70 2.25 -14.15
CA TYR A 153 -16.03 1.71 -15.48
C TYR A 153 -16.33 2.79 -16.52
N ILE A 154 -16.57 4.03 -16.06
CA ILE A 154 -16.76 5.18 -16.92
C ILE A 154 -15.38 5.72 -17.31
N PRO A 155 -15.05 5.91 -18.59
CA PRO A 155 -13.80 6.51 -19.01
C PRO A 155 -13.54 7.85 -18.33
N ALA A 156 -12.28 8.13 -18.00
CA ALA A 156 -11.88 9.36 -17.33
C ALA A 156 -12.27 10.60 -18.18
N ASP A 157 -13.04 11.50 -17.58
CA ASP A 157 -13.40 12.79 -18.15
C ASP A 157 -12.99 13.92 -17.18
N PRO A 158 -11.99 14.73 -17.54
CA PRO A 158 -11.53 15.83 -16.70
C PRO A 158 -12.55 16.98 -16.58
N LEU A 159 -13.57 17.02 -17.43
CA LEU A 159 -14.60 18.06 -17.44
C LEU A 159 -15.81 17.69 -16.57
N VAL A 160 -15.95 16.42 -16.20
CA VAL A 160 -17.09 15.92 -15.43
C VAL A 160 -16.61 15.36 -14.10
N THR A 161 -16.74 16.14 -13.03
CA THR A 161 -16.42 15.69 -11.68
C THR A 161 -17.49 14.75 -11.17
N PRO A 162 -17.13 13.54 -10.69
CA PRO A 162 -18.07 12.64 -10.04
C PRO A 162 -18.69 13.28 -8.79
N SER A 163 -19.95 12.97 -8.53
CA SER A 163 -20.67 13.48 -7.35
C SER A 163 -20.04 13.03 -6.03
N HIS A 164 -19.30 11.92 -6.05
CA HIS A 164 -18.69 11.33 -4.88
C HIS A 164 -17.30 10.77 -5.22
N ILE A 165 -16.25 11.42 -4.72
CA ILE A 165 -14.88 10.96 -4.86
C ILE A 165 -14.44 10.41 -3.51
N VAL A 166 -14.23 9.10 -3.44
CA VAL A 166 -13.76 8.40 -2.23
C VAL A 166 -12.45 7.68 -2.48
N ALA A 167 -11.67 7.55 -1.43
CA ALA A 167 -10.51 6.66 -1.47
C ALA A 167 -10.97 5.20 -1.52
N ASN A 168 -10.18 4.35 -2.18
CA ASN A 168 -10.42 2.90 -2.18
C ASN A 168 -10.54 2.36 -0.75
N TRP A 169 -11.31 1.29 -0.59
CA TRP A 169 -11.60 0.70 0.72
C TRP A 169 -10.35 0.44 1.57
N TYR A 170 -9.23 0.04 0.99
CA TYR A 170 -7.96 -0.21 1.71
C TYR A 170 -7.24 1.08 2.15
N LEU A 171 -7.58 2.23 1.57
CA LEU A 171 -7.10 3.56 1.97
C LEU A 171 -8.14 4.33 2.83
N ALA A 172 -9.35 3.80 2.97
CA ALA A 172 -10.44 4.47 3.68
C ALA A 172 -10.11 4.89 5.12
N PRO A 173 -9.38 4.11 5.94
CA PRO A 173 -8.98 4.54 7.28
C PRO A 173 -8.11 5.80 7.29
N PHE A 174 -7.16 5.90 6.36
CA PHE A 174 -6.28 7.08 6.20
C PHE A 174 -7.06 8.28 5.68
N TYR A 175 -7.96 8.04 4.74
CA TYR A 175 -8.84 9.09 4.24
C TYR A 175 -9.77 9.65 5.32
N ALA A 176 -10.27 8.80 6.21
CA ALA A 176 -11.06 9.24 7.35
C ALA A 176 -10.24 10.09 8.33
N MET A 177 -9.00 9.70 8.63
CA MET A 177 -8.09 10.48 9.46
C MET A 177 -7.76 11.84 8.83
N LEU A 178 -7.45 11.86 7.53
CA LEU A 178 -7.23 13.09 6.78
C LEU A 178 -8.41 14.06 6.89
N ARG A 179 -9.63 13.55 6.76
CA ARG A 179 -10.86 14.37 6.81
C ARG A 179 -11.25 14.82 8.23
N ALA A 180 -10.78 14.12 9.26
CA ALA A 180 -11.04 14.49 10.64
C ALA A 180 -10.28 15.75 11.09
N VAL A 181 -9.19 16.08 10.39
CA VAL A 181 -8.38 17.28 10.66
C VAL A 181 -8.83 18.41 9.74
N PRO A 182 -9.26 19.58 10.27
CA PRO A 182 -9.78 20.67 9.44
C PRO A 182 -8.70 21.45 8.67
N ASP A 183 -7.43 21.19 8.96
CA ASP A 183 -6.29 21.77 8.25
C ASP A 183 -5.68 20.77 7.27
N LYS A 184 -5.40 21.21 6.03
CA LYS A 184 -4.88 20.35 4.96
C LYS A 184 -3.50 19.78 5.28
N LEU A 185 -2.60 20.61 5.80
CA LEU A 185 -1.24 20.19 6.14
C LEU A 185 -1.23 19.26 7.36
N GLY A 186 -2.07 19.57 8.36
CA GLY A 186 -2.19 18.75 9.56
C GLY A 186 -2.86 17.39 9.31
N GLY A 187 -3.67 17.28 8.25
CA GLY A 187 -4.30 16.02 7.84
C GLY A 187 -3.38 15.08 7.06
N VAL A 188 -2.38 15.63 6.34
CA VAL A 188 -1.38 14.88 5.55
C VAL A 188 -0.23 14.43 6.41
#